data_d473dd0391f1d885a64b0d2c782a82bc
#
_entry.id   d473dd0391f1d885a64b0d2c782a82bc
#
_cell.length_a   1.000
_cell.length_b   1.000
_cell.length_c   1.000
_cell.angle_alpha   90.00
_cell.angle_beta   90.00
_cell.angle_gamma   90.00
#
_symmetry.space_group_name_H-M   'P 1'
#
loop_
_entity.id
_entity.type
_entity.pdbx_description
1 polymer ?
#
loop_
_entity_poly.entity_id
_entity_poly.type
_entity_poly.pdbx_seq_one_letter_code
_entity_poly.pdbx_strand_id
1 'polypeptide(L)'
;MGSTGRIKRNHKINIVDKLFVIKVGGNVVDNATALESFLQKFAAIDAFKILVHGGGKIATSIGKQLGIESNYINGRRITDEATIDLVTMVYGGLINKKLVALLQSMHCNAIGLTGADANIIPADKRPVAEIDYGFVGDIKNESVAAKNLQAFLENNMVPVVAPLTHDGQGQMLNTNADTIASALAVALSKQYDVRLIYCFEKKGILENVEDETSVISFINKEKYLQLVQDKKLANGILPKIDNAFEAINNGVKEVLIGDANDLLQNITGNTIGTLIKL
;
A
#
# COMPACT_ATOMS: atom_id res chain seq x y z
N MET A 1 5.66 23.42 -35.40
CA MET A 1 6.47 22.22 -35.68
C MET A 1 7.56 22.18 -34.65
N GLY A 2 7.35 21.47 -33.57
CA GLY A 2 8.28 21.31 -32.44
C GLY A 2 8.55 19.82 -32.27
N SER A 3 9.77 19.42 -32.58
CA SER A 3 10.28 18.06 -32.50
C SER A 3 10.27 17.56 -31.06
N THR A 4 9.41 16.59 -30.75
CA THR A 4 9.46 15.81 -29.51
C THR A 4 10.66 14.87 -29.59
N GLY A 5 11.75 15.29 -28.94
CA GLY A 5 12.95 14.47 -28.77
C GLY A 5 12.63 13.21 -27.98
N ARG A 6 12.53 12.09 -28.66
CA ARG A 6 12.47 10.75 -28.10
C ARG A 6 13.84 10.46 -27.47
N ILE A 7 13.95 10.57 -26.14
CA ILE A 7 15.17 10.14 -25.43
C ILE A 7 15.24 8.61 -25.55
N LYS A 8 16.09 8.15 -26.47
CA LYS A 8 16.52 6.74 -26.52
C LYS A 8 17.40 6.49 -25.29
N ARG A 9 16.87 5.82 -24.28
CA ARG A 9 17.68 5.26 -23.18
C ARG A 9 18.59 4.18 -23.79
N ASN A 10 19.87 4.50 -23.95
CA ASN A 10 20.88 3.53 -24.36
C ASN A 10 21.12 2.54 -23.21
N HIS A 11 20.88 1.27 -23.48
CA HIS A 11 21.27 0.15 -22.61
C HIS A 11 22.80 0.11 -22.46
N LYS A 12 23.29 0.31 -21.24
CA LYS A 12 24.47 -0.39 -20.71
C LYS A 12 24.70 0.02 -19.25
N ILE A 13 24.56 -0.88 -18.40
CA ILE A 13 24.70 -1.12 -16.97
C ILE A 13 23.34 -1.59 -16.45
N ASN A 14 23.29 -2.78 -15.86
CA ASN A 14 22.10 -3.32 -15.18
C ASN A 14 21.81 -2.50 -13.90
N ILE A 15 21.42 -1.25 -14.06
CA ILE A 15 20.81 -0.48 -12.98
C ILE A 15 19.36 -0.93 -12.94
N VAL A 16 19.05 -1.76 -11.96
CA VAL A 16 17.66 -2.12 -11.68
C VAL A 16 16.93 -0.83 -11.28
N ASP A 17 15.91 -0.45 -12.03
CA ASP A 17 15.17 0.78 -11.79
C ASP A 17 14.50 0.74 -10.39
N LYS A 18 14.49 1.87 -9.68
CA LYS A 18 13.82 2.00 -8.38
C LYS A 18 12.31 2.04 -8.57
N LEU A 19 11.61 1.30 -7.71
CA LEU A 19 10.16 1.34 -7.59
C LEU A 19 9.77 1.61 -6.13
N PHE A 20 8.91 2.59 -5.93
CA PHE A 20 8.28 2.85 -4.64
C PHE A 20 6.86 2.30 -4.63
N VAL A 21 6.58 1.31 -3.80
CA VAL A 21 5.21 0.88 -3.48
C VAL A 21 4.82 1.59 -2.19
N ILE A 22 3.88 2.53 -2.29
CA ILE A 22 3.52 3.43 -1.20
C ILE A 22 2.09 3.15 -0.76
N LYS A 23 1.91 2.77 0.50
CA LYS A 23 0.58 2.59 1.07
C LYS A 23 0.23 3.78 1.96
N VAL A 24 -0.90 4.39 1.72
CA VAL A 24 -1.44 5.47 2.54
C VAL A 24 -2.61 5.00 3.41
N GLY A 25 -2.57 5.36 4.70
CA GLY A 25 -3.60 4.99 5.69
C GLY A 25 -4.91 5.76 5.53
N GLY A 26 -5.99 5.23 6.14
CA GLY A 26 -7.31 5.83 6.08
C GLY A 26 -7.35 7.25 6.64
N ASN A 27 -6.65 7.55 7.73
CA ASN A 27 -6.69 8.87 8.35
C ASN A 27 -6.19 10.00 7.43
N VAL A 28 -5.18 9.73 6.58
CA VAL A 28 -4.74 10.69 5.56
C VAL A 28 -5.80 10.82 4.45
N VAL A 29 -6.38 9.69 4.01
CA VAL A 29 -7.41 9.65 2.96
C VAL A 29 -8.71 10.35 3.41
N ASP A 30 -9.04 10.29 4.70
CA ASP A 30 -10.25 10.84 5.30
C ASP A 30 -10.14 12.37 5.55
N ASN A 31 -8.93 12.94 5.53
CA ASN A 31 -8.67 14.37 5.73
C ASN A 31 -8.26 15.04 4.41
N ALA A 32 -9.10 15.93 3.89
CA ALA A 32 -8.90 16.55 2.59
C ALA A 32 -7.56 17.28 2.45
N THR A 33 -7.16 18.07 3.47
CA THR A 33 -5.91 18.85 3.47
C THR A 33 -4.69 17.93 3.55
N ALA A 34 -4.71 16.92 4.43
CA ALA A 34 -3.64 15.95 4.54
C ALA A 34 -3.48 15.13 3.26
N LEU A 35 -4.60 14.73 2.66
CA LEU A 35 -4.62 14.00 1.39
C LEU A 35 -4.01 14.83 0.26
N GLU A 36 -4.42 16.07 0.09
CA GLU A 36 -3.89 16.94 -0.95
C GLU A 36 -2.38 17.15 -0.81
N SER A 37 -1.91 17.47 0.41
CA SER A 37 -0.49 17.61 0.72
C SER A 37 0.29 16.33 0.43
N PHE A 38 -0.25 15.16 0.79
CA PHE A 38 0.35 13.86 0.49
C PHE A 38 0.43 13.59 -1.01
N LEU A 39 -0.66 13.82 -1.76
CA LEU A 39 -0.70 13.57 -3.20
C LEU A 39 0.23 14.50 -3.97
N GLN A 40 0.40 15.76 -3.55
CA GLN A 40 1.40 16.68 -4.12
C GLN A 40 2.82 16.09 -3.98
N LYS A 41 3.17 15.59 -2.79
CA LYS A 41 4.47 14.94 -2.55
C LYS A 41 4.61 13.65 -3.36
N PHE A 42 3.56 12.82 -3.40
CA PHE A 42 3.54 11.60 -4.19
C PHE A 42 3.70 11.89 -5.70
N ALA A 43 2.99 12.89 -6.24
CA ALA A 43 3.12 13.28 -7.64
C ALA A 43 4.54 13.73 -8.00
N ALA A 44 5.23 14.43 -7.08
CA ALA A 44 6.59 14.96 -7.26
C ALA A 44 7.70 13.87 -7.27
N ILE A 45 7.41 12.62 -6.94
CA ILE A 45 8.41 11.54 -6.98
C ILE A 45 8.78 11.26 -8.44
N ASP A 46 10.04 11.46 -8.80
CA ASP A 46 10.59 11.17 -10.14
C ASP A 46 11.20 9.76 -10.19
N ALA A 47 10.34 8.74 -10.03
CA ALA A 47 10.69 7.33 -10.14
C ALA A 47 9.42 6.52 -10.40
N PHE A 48 9.56 5.23 -10.73
CA PHE A 48 8.40 4.34 -10.75
C PHE A 48 7.76 4.28 -9.36
N LYS A 49 6.44 4.36 -9.35
CA LYS A 49 5.67 4.40 -8.11
C LYS A 49 4.29 3.78 -8.27
N ILE A 50 3.81 3.15 -7.22
CA ILE A 50 2.45 2.60 -7.09
C ILE A 50 1.88 3.15 -5.79
N LEU A 51 0.64 3.62 -5.84
CA LEU A 51 -0.10 4.03 -4.65
C LEU A 51 -1.11 2.94 -4.27
N VAL A 52 -1.08 2.51 -3.01
CA VAL A 52 -2.14 1.66 -2.42
C VAL A 52 -2.86 2.46 -1.35
N HIS A 53 -4.18 2.56 -1.43
CA HIS A 53 -4.94 3.36 -0.49
C HIS A 53 -5.82 2.53 0.44
N GLY A 54 -6.13 3.09 1.61
CA GLY A 54 -7.17 2.60 2.49
C GLY A 54 -8.51 3.30 2.25
N GLY A 55 -9.41 3.27 3.25
CA GLY A 55 -10.71 3.95 3.17
C GLY A 55 -11.78 3.40 4.12
N GLY A 56 -11.34 2.60 5.10
CA GLY A 56 -12.26 1.90 6.01
C GLY A 56 -13.24 2.81 6.75
N LYS A 57 -12.79 4.00 7.20
CA LYS A 57 -13.66 4.96 7.92
C LYS A 57 -14.74 5.53 6.99
N ILE A 58 -14.37 5.91 5.76
CA ILE A 58 -15.34 6.41 4.76
C ILE A 58 -16.38 5.32 4.47
N ALA A 59 -15.95 4.08 4.23
CA ALA A 59 -16.87 2.97 4.00
C ALA A 59 -17.80 2.73 5.19
N THR A 60 -17.28 2.79 6.43
CA THR A 60 -18.11 2.68 7.64
C THR A 60 -19.13 3.81 7.72
N SER A 61 -18.73 5.04 7.44
CA SER A 61 -19.63 6.20 7.48
C SER A 61 -20.74 6.11 6.43
N ILE A 62 -20.41 5.73 5.20
CA ILE A 62 -21.38 5.56 4.11
C ILE A 62 -22.29 4.35 4.40
N GLY A 63 -21.72 3.24 4.87
CA GLY A 63 -22.49 2.05 5.26
C GLY A 63 -23.56 2.38 6.29
N LYS A 64 -23.19 3.16 7.32
CA LYS A 64 -24.17 3.61 8.34
C LYS A 64 -25.33 4.41 7.72
N GLN A 65 -25.04 5.27 6.73
CA GLN A 65 -26.09 6.04 6.03
C GLN A 65 -27.00 5.15 5.17
N LEU A 66 -26.48 4.02 4.67
CA LEU A 66 -27.22 3.05 3.87
C LEU A 66 -27.85 1.92 4.72
N GLY A 67 -27.73 1.96 6.04
CA GLY A 67 -28.23 0.92 6.93
C GLY A 67 -27.39 -0.38 6.92
N ILE A 68 -26.15 -0.33 6.42
CA ILE A 68 -25.20 -1.45 6.40
C ILE A 68 -24.24 -1.29 7.57
N GLU A 69 -24.36 -2.17 8.57
CA GLU A 69 -23.49 -2.14 9.74
C GLU A 69 -22.10 -2.71 9.45
N SER A 70 -21.09 -2.11 10.04
CA SER A 70 -19.70 -2.53 9.89
C SER A 70 -19.22 -3.26 11.13
N ASN A 71 -19.02 -4.56 11.03
CA ASN A 71 -18.51 -5.40 12.10
C ASN A 71 -17.01 -5.69 11.90
N TYR A 72 -16.23 -5.66 12.97
CA TYR A 72 -14.80 -5.91 12.94
C TYR A 72 -14.39 -6.94 13.99
N ILE A 73 -13.57 -7.90 13.58
CA ILE A 73 -12.92 -8.85 14.49
C ILE A 73 -11.41 -8.79 14.22
N ASN A 74 -10.63 -8.62 15.26
CA ASN A 74 -9.15 -8.50 15.17
C ASN A 74 -8.70 -7.45 14.15
N GLY A 75 -9.41 -6.31 14.07
CA GLY A 75 -9.11 -5.21 13.14
C GLY A 75 -9.47 -5.49 11.67
N ARG A 76 -10.08 -6.64 11.36
CA ARG A 76 -10.55 -7.01 10.02
C ARG A 76 -12.06 -6.89 9.93
N ARG A 77 -12.55 -6.32 8.83
CA ARG A 77 -13.98 -6.14 8.58
C ARG A 77 -14.61 -7.49 8.21
N ILE A 78 -15.68 -7.87 8.89
CA ILE A 78 -16.58 -8.93 8.41
C ILE A 78 -17.25 -8.39 7.14
N THR A 79 -17.19 -9.14 6.08
CA THR A 79 -17.60 -8.70 4.75
C THR A 79 -18.65 -9.65 4.19
N ASP A 80 -19.92 -9.42 4.54
CA ASP A 80 -21.08 -10.08 3.95
C ASP A 80 -21.40 -9.53 2.53
N GLU A 81 -22.47 -9.99 1.92
CA GLU A 81 -22.85 -9.60 0.55
C GLU A 81 -23.12 -8.08 0.44
N ALA A 82 -23.84 -7.49 1.38
CA ALA A 82 -24.10 -6.05 1.37
C ALA A 82 -22.82 -5.25 1.62
N THR A 83 -21.93 -5.78 2.45
CA THR A 83 -20.65 -5.12 2.75
C THR A 83 -19.67 -5.19 1.59
N ILE A 84 -19.59 -6.30 0.82
CA ILE A 84 -18.70 -6.36 -0.33
C ILE A 84 -19.12 -5.38 -1.42
N ASP A 85 -20.43 -5.24 -1.67
CA ASP A 85 -20.96 -4.24 -2.58
C ASP A 85 -20.63 -2.81 -2.12
N LEU A 86 -20.86 -2.51 -0.83
CA LEU A 86 -20.51 -1.24 -0.22
C LEU A 86 -19.02 -0.90 -0.40
N VAL A 87 -18.11 -1.81 -0.04
CA VAL A 87 -16.67 -1.52 -0.14
C VAL A 87 -16.21 -1.45 -1.58
N THR A 88 -16.83 -2.19 -2.50
CA THR A 88 -16.56 -2.08 -3.93
C THR A 88 -16.94 -0.69 -4.46
N MET A 89 -18.14 -0.20 -4.14
CA MET A 89 -18.57 1.16 -4.49
C MET A 89 -17.64 2.22 -3.89
N VAL A 90 -17.33 2.09 -2.60
CA VAL A 90 -16.57 3.11 -1.87
C VAL A 90 -15.09 3.07 -2.21
N TYR A 91 -14.44 1.91 -2.17
CA TYR A 91 -12.99 1.82 -2.42
C TYR A 91 -12.68 1.92 -3.91
N GLY A 92 -13.33 1.11 -4.76
CA GLY A 92 -13.06 1.05 -6.20
C GLY A 92 -13.63 2.25 -6.98
N GLY A 93 -14.79 2.73 -6.56
CA GLY A 93 -15.46 3.89 -7.16
C GLY A 93 -15.06 5.22 -6.53
N LEU A 94 -15.61 5.53 -5.37
CA LEU A 94 -15.51 6.87 -4.78
C LEU A 94 -14.08 7.28 -4.46
N ILE A 95 -13.38 6.51 -3.63
CA ILE A 95 -12.04 6.89 -3.15
C ILE A 95 -11.03 6.79 -4.29
N ASN A 96 -10.96 5.65 -4.94
CA ASN A 96 -9.99 5.40 -6.00
C ASN A 96 -10.08 6.46 -7.11
N LYS A 97 -11.27 6.74 -7.64
CA LYS A 97 -11.44 7.71 -8.72
C LYS A 97 -11.22 9.16 -8.28
N LYS A 98 -11.54 9.48 -7.02
CA LYS A 98 -11.18 10.80 -6.45
C LYS A 98 -9.66 10.99 -6.39
N LEU A 99 -8.91 9.98 -5.93
CA LEU A 99 -7.45 10.01 -5.90
C LEU A 99 -6.86 10.18 -7.30
N VAL A 100 -7.35 9.41 -8.27
CA VAL A 100 -6.92 9.50 -9.66
C VAL A 100 -7.18 10.91 -10.22
N ALA A 101 -8.37 11.47 -10.02
CA ALA A 101 -8.70 12.81 -10.50
C ALA A 101 -7.79 13.89 -9.89
N LEU A 102 -7.49 13.80 -8.59
CA LEU A 102 -6.56 14.70 -7.92
C LEU A 102 -5.12 14.54 -8.47
N LEU A 103 -4.65 13.33 -8.67
CA LEU A 103 -3.32 13.09 -9.25
C LEU A 103 -3.22 13.60 -10.69
N GLN A 104 -4.26 13.42 -11.50
CA GLN A 104 -4.31 13.97 -12.87
C GLN A 104 -4.23 15.50 -12.86
N SER A 105 -4.90 16.18 -11.92
CA SER A 105 -4.79 17.65 -11.79
C SER A 105 -3.38 18.12 -11.39
N MET A 106 -2.56 17.23 -10.82
CA MET A 106 -1.15 17.45 -10.49
C MET A 106 -0.19 16.94 -11.57
N HIS A 107 -0.69 16.70 -12.80
CA HIS A 107 0.08 16.17 -13.95
C HIS A 107 0.73 14.79 -13.69
N CYS A 108 0.22 14.03 -12.73
CA CYS A 108 0.61 12.65 -12.49
C CYS A 108 -0.36 11.72 -13.25
N ASN A 109 0.14 11.03 -14.27
CA ASN A 109 -0.68 10.17 -15.15
C ASN A 109 -1.14 8.90 -14.42
N ALA A 110 -2.08 9.05 -13.49
CA ALA A 110 -2.58 7.99 -12.63
C ALA A 110 -3.67 7.14 -13.32
N ILE A 111 -3.64 5.83 -13.05
CA ILE A 111 -4.69 4.87 -13.41
C ILE A 111 -5.21 4.19 -12.16
N GLY A 112 -6.54 4.22 -11.96
CA GLY A 112 -7.18 3.60 -10.79
C GLY A 112 -7.57 2.17 -11.06
N LEU A 113 -7.11 1.26 -10.20
CA LEU A 113 -7.26 -0.19 -10.34
C LEU A 113 -7.77 -0.82 -9.05
N THR A 114 -8.51 -1.91 -9.22
CA THR A 114 -8.72 -2.98 -8.24
C THR A 114 -7.91 -4.20 -8.64
N GLY A 115 -7.90 -5.25 -7.84
CA GLY A 115 -7.24 -6.51 -8.21
C GLY A 115 -7.86 -7.19 -9.44
N ALA A 116 -9.14 -6.90 -9.75
CA ALA A 116 -9.84 -7.44 -10.90
C ALA A 116 -9.41 -6.79 -12.23
N ASP A 117 -9.02 -5.49 -12.20
CA ASP A 117 -8.60 -4.78 -13.40
C ASP A 117 -7.31 -5.41 -13.96
N ALA A 118 -7.33 -5.77 -15.22
CA ALA A 118 -6.25 -6.50 -15.89
C ALA A 118 -5.79 -7.76 -15.13
N ASN A 119 -6.65 -8.33 -14.28
CA ASN A 119 -6.35 -9.51 -13.44
C ASN A 119 -5.05 -9.34 -12.62
N ILE A 120 -4.84 -8.14 -12.05
CA ILE A 120 -3.54 -7.84 -11.40
C ILE A 120 -3.36 -8.52 -10.05
N ILE A 121 -4.45 -8.77 -9.30
CA ILE A 121 -4.37 -9.41 -7.97
C ILE A 121 -5.54 -10.39 -7.78
N PRO A 122 -5.49 -11.59 -8.38
CA PRO A 122 -6.39 -12.66 -7.98
C PRO A 122 -6.04 -13.15 -6.57
N ALA A 123 -7.07 -13.59 -5.83
CA ALA A 123 -6.95 -14.04 -4.45
C ALA A 123 -7.90 -15.21 -4.19
N ASP A 124 -7.56 -16.05 -3.24
CA ASP A 124 -8.49 -17.06 -2.75
C ASP A 124 -9.46 -16.43 -1.74
N LYS A 125 -10.74 -16.79 -1.80
CA LYS A 125 -11.65 -16.46 -0.71
C LYS A 125 -11.13 -17.10 0.57
N ARG A 126 -11.03 -16.30 1.66
CA ARG A 126 -10.58 -16.83 2.95
C ARG A 126 -11.46 -17.99 3.41
N PRO A 127 -10.86 -19.12 3.76
CA PRO A 127 -11.64 -20.25 4.29
C PRO A 127 -12.25 -19.90 5.64
N VAL A 128 -13.44 -20.41 5.90
CA VAL A 128 -14.07 -20.33 7.21
C VAL A 128 -13.28 -21.18 8.20
N ALA A 129 -12.87 -20.55 9.31
CA ALA A 129 -12.22 -21.21 10.45
C ALA A 129 -13.06 -20.95 11.72
N GLU A 130 -12.47 -20.44 12.79
CA GLU A 130 -13.21 -20.02 13.99
C GLU A 130 -14.13 -18.82 13.70
N ILE A 131 -13.76 -17.99 12.73
CA ILE A 131 -14.48 -16.79 12.32
C ILE A 131 -14.74 -16.88 10.81
N ASP A 132 -15.99 -16.67 10.42
CA ASP A 132 -16.34 -16.42 9.03
C ASP A 132 -16.19 -14.93 8.72
N TYR A 133 -15.16 -14.58 7.94
CA TYR A 133 -14.96 -13.21 7.49
C TYR A 133 -15.75 -12.85 6.23
N GLY A 134 -16.46 -13.80 5.62
CA GLY A 134 -17.25 -13.60 4.41
C GLY A 134 -16.39 -13.44 3.15
N PHE A 135 -16.66 -12.38 2.37
CA PHE A 135 -15.98 -12.10 1.10
C PHE A 135 -14.65 -11.39 1.32
N VAL A 136 -13.72 -12.05 2.00
CA VAL A 136 -12.36 -11.56 2.24
C VAL A 136 -11.36 -12.38 1.41
N GLY A 137 -10.41 -11.69 0.79
CA GLY A 137 -9.40 -12.29 -0.07
C GLY A 137 -8.05 -12.49 0.63
N ASP A 138 -7.45 -13.68 0.42
CA ASP A 138 -6.09 -14.02 0.78
C ASP A 138 -5.24 -14.12 -0.49
N ILE A 139 -4.20 -13.27 -0.59
CA ILE A 139 -3.34 -13.17 -1.76
C ILE A 139 -2.20 -14.20 -1.64
N LYS A 140 -1.95 -14.95 -2.73
CA LYS A 140 -0.68 -15.66 -2.92
C LYS A 140 0.28 -14.76 -3.69
N ASN A 141 1.50 -14.60 -3.20
CA ASN A 141 2.47 -13.68 -3.83
C ASN A 141 2.73 -14.02 -5.31
N GLU A 142 2.72 -15.30 -5.67
CA GLU A 142 2.88 -15.78 -7.04
C GLU A 142 1.68 -15.49 -7.95
N SER A 143 0.51 -15.17 -7.40
CA SER A 143 -0.70 -14.91 -8.19
C SER A 143 -0.75 -13.46 -8.73
N VAL A 144 0.05 -12.55 -8.19
CA VAL A 144 0.09 -11.16 -8.65
C VAL A 144 0.65 -11.06 -10.07
N ALA A 145 -0.10 -10.43 -10.97
CA ALA A 145 0.29 -10.29 -12.38
C ALA A 145 1.33 -9.16 -12.56
N ALA A 146 2.57 -9.40 -12.09
CA ALA A 146 3.66 -8.42 -12.13
C ALA A 146 3.91 -7.85 -13.54
N LYS A 147 3.77 -8.66 -14.60
CA LYS A 147 3.93 -8.21 -16.00
C LYS A 147 2.89 -7.16 -16.42
N ASN A 148 1.64 -7.31 -15.96
CA ASN A 148 0.58 -6.35 -16.28
C ASN A 148 0.83 -5.01 -15.57
N LEU A 149 1.29 -5.06 -14.30
CA LEU A 149 1.70 -3.88 -13.56
C LEU A 149 2.92 -3.18 -14.18
N GLN A 150 3.91 -3.97 -14.61
CA GLN A 150 5.09 -3.47 -15.33
C GLN A 150 4.69 -2.74 -16.61
N ALA A 151 3.73 -3.27 -17.37
CA ALA A 151 3.23 -2.63 -18.59
C ALA A 151 2.63 -1.24 -18.32
N PHE A 152 1.91 -1.04 -17.20
CA PHE A 152 1.43 0.28 -16.81
C PHE A 152 2.59 1.23 -16.50
N LEU A 153 3.55 0.80 -15.68
CA LEU A 153 4.70 1.61 -15.29
C LEU A 153 5.56 2.03 -16.49
N GLU A 154 5.87 1.09 -17.38
CA GLU A 154 6.68 1.34 -18.59
C GLU A 154 5.98 2.26 -19.61
N ASN A 155 4.65 2.34 -19.58
CA ASN A 155 3.86 3.29 -20.37
C ASN A 155 3.57 4.61 -19.62
N ASN A 156 4.36 4.92 -18.58
CA ASN A 156 4.24 6.13 -17.76
C ASN A 156 2.86 6.31 -17.12
N MET A 157 2.17 5.22 -16.82
CA MET A 157 0.97 5.23 -16.00
C MET A 157 1.34 4.88 -14.55
N VAL A 158 0.74 5.59 -13.60
CA VAL A 158 0.94 5.40 -12.16
C VAL A 158 -0.24 4.63 -11.58
N PRO A 159 -0.09 3.34 -11.22
CA PRO A 159 -1.19 2.57 -10.64
C PRO A 159 -1.60 3.13 -9.26
N VAL A 160 -2.90 3.31 -9.07
CA VAL A 160 -3.55 3.63 -7.79
C VAL A 160 -4.47 2.48 -7.46
N VAL A 161 -4.09 1.65 -6.49
CA VAL A 161 -4.72 0.36 -6.22
C VAL A 161 -5.63 0.43 -5.00
N ALA A 162 -6.89 0.06 -5.20
CA ALA A 162 -7.87 -0.06 -4.13
C ALA A 162 -7.71 -1.39 -3.37
N PRO A 163 -8.15 -1.47 -2.08
CA PRO A 163 -8.04 -2.68 -1.26
C PRO A 163 -9.11 -3.72 -1.62
N LEU A 164 -9.16 -4.10 -2.89
CA LEU A 164 -10.09 -5.05 -3.48
C LEU A 164 -9.34 -6.03 -4.38
N THR A 165 -9.64 -7.32 -4.21
CA THR A 165 -9.16 -8.42 -5.04
C THR A 165 -10.35 -9.15 -5.67
N HIS A 166 -10.15 -10.26 -6.35
CA HIS A 166 -11.20 -11.08 -6.92
C HIS A 166 -10.78 -12.56 -6.91
N ASP A 167 -11.76 -13.47 -6.97
CA ASP A 167 -11.52 -14.91 -6.92
C ASP A 167 -11.27 -15.58 -8.29
N GLY A 168 -11.30 -14.81 -9.37
CA GLY A 168 -11.19 -15.33 -10.74
C GLY A 168 -12.47 -16.00 -11.25
N GLN A 169 -13.55 -16.02 -10.47
CA GLN A 169 -14.84 -16.63 -10.81
C GLN A 169 -15.98 -15.61 -10.87
N GLY A 170 -15.64 -14.32 -10.78
CA GLY A 170 -16.61 -13.21 -10.86
C GLY A 170 -16.93 -12.54 -9.53
N GLN A 171 -16.39 -13.04 -8.41
CA GLN A 171 -16.63 -12.47 -7.09
C GLN A 171 -15.51 -11.52 -6.66
N MET A 172 -15.89 -10.29 -6.29
CA MET A 172 -14.98 -9.34 -5.64
C MET A 172 -14.72 -9.75 -4.19
N LEU A 173 -13.50 -9.48 -3.72
CA LEU A 173 -13.07 -9.78 -2.36
C LEU A 173 -12.46 -8.53 -1.70
N ASN A 174 -12.83 -8.28 -0.45
CA ASN A 174 -12.25 -7.23 0.38
C ASN A 174 -10.88 -7.72 0.90
N THR A 175 -9.84 -6.94 0.71
CA THR A 175 -8.48 -7.32 1.13
C THR A 175 -7.79 -6.17 1.86
N ASN A 176 -7.00 -6.49 2.87
CA ASN A 176 -6.27 -5.48 3.63
C ASN A 176 -5.27 -4.73 2.72
N ALA A 177 -5.27 -3.40 2.80
CA ALA A 177 -4.41 -2.55 1.97
C ALA A 177 -2.91 -2.77 2.23
N ASP A 178 -2.50 -3.07 3.47
CA ASP A 178 -1.10 -3.38 3.80
C ASP A 178 -0.68 -4.70 3.14
N THR A 179 -1.58 -5.70 3.14
CA THR A 179 -1.37 -6.99 2.44
C THR A 179 -1.23 -6.78 0.93
N ILE A 180 -2.09 -5.97 0.32
CA ILE A 180 -1.98 -5.63 -1.12
C ILE A 180 -0.64 -4.94 -1.42
N ALA A 181 -0.25 -3.94 -0.63
CA ALA A 181 1.00 -3.24 -0.84
C ALA A 181 2.22 -4.17 -0.74
N SER A 182 2.23 -5.06 0.26
CA SER A 182 3.26 -6.08 0.42
C SER A 182 3.31 -7.04 -0.78
N ALA A 183 2.16 -7.58 -1.20
CA ALA A 183 2.10 -8.51 -2.33
C ALA A 183 2.58 -7.88 -3.65
N LEU A 184 2.20 -6.61 -3.91
CA LEU A 184 2.67 -5.86 -5.07
C LEU A 184 4.19 -5.64 -5.01
N ALA A 185 4.71 -5.25 -3.84
CA ALA A 185 6.15 -5.02 -3.64
C ALA A 185 6.96 -6.32 -3.87
N VAL A 186 6.51 -7.43 -3.31
CA VAL A 186 7.13 -8.75 -3.49
C VAL A 186 7.10 -9.19 -4.95
N ALA A 187 5.95 -9.10 -5.61
CA ALA A 187 5.81 -9.54 -7.00
C ALA A 187 6.71 -8.75 -7.96
N LEU A 188 6.90 -7.44 -7.69
CA LEU A 188 7.70 -6.56 -8.54
C LEU A 188 9.19 -6.54 -8.17
N SER A 189 9.60 -7.09 -7.03
CA SER A 189 10.99 -7.09 -6.57
C SER A 189 11.95 -7.89 -7.49
N LYS A 190 11.40 -8.76 -8.33
CA LYS A 190 12.19 -9.50 -9.34
C LYS A 190 12.64 -8.63 -10.51
N GLN A 191 11.93 -7.50 -10.78
CA GLN A 191 12.19 -6.60 -11.91
C GLN A 191 12.72 -5.25 -11.47
N TYR A 192 12.42 -4.83 -10.23
CA TYR A 192 12.73 -3.50 -9.70
C TYR A 192 13.46 -3.58 -8.35
N ASP A 193 14.23 -2.53 -8.06
CA ASP A 193 14.74 -2.25 -6.71
C ASP A 193 13.60 -1.64 -5.88
N VAL A 194 12.84 -2.50 -5.18
CA VAL A 194 11.60 -2.08 -4.53
C VAL A 194 11.84 -1.61 -3.11
N ARG A 195 11.39 -0.37 -2.80
CA ARG A 195 11.14 0.10 -1.44
C ARG A 195 9.64 0.13 -1.18
N LEU A 196 9.20 -0.63 -0.19
CA LEU A 196 7.82 -0.59 0.32
C LEU A 196 7.73 0.47 1.41
N ILE A 197 6.78 1.41 1.29
CA ILE A 197 6.61 2.51 2.24
C ILE A 197 5.19 2.46 2.81
N TYR A 198 5.10 2.31 4.12
CA TYR A 198 3.86 2.45 4.87
C TYR A 198 3.78 3.86 5.46
N CYS A 199 2.90 4.70 4.91
CA CYS A 199 2.61 6.04 5.40
C CYS A 199 1.52 5.99 6.47
N PHE A 200 1.87 6.43 7.67
CA PHE A 200 1.00 6.54 8.84
C PHE A 200 0.96 7.98 9.36
N GLU A 201 0.44 8.16 10.58
CA GLU A 201 0.36 9.44 11.30
C GLU A 201 1.55 9.66 12.26
N LYS A 202 2.36 8.63 12.48
CA LYS A 202 3.53 8.69 13.33
C LYS A 202 4.80 8.75 12.47
N LYS A 203 5.80 9.47 12.97
CA LYS A 203 7.09 9.63 12.27
C LYS A 203 7.80 8.30 11.97
N GLY A 204 7.47 7.26 12.73
CA GLY A 204 8.03 5.93 12.60
C GLY A 204 7.57 5.03 13.74
N ILE A 205 8.31 3.95 13.98
CA ILE A 205 8.16 3.11 15.17
C ILE A 205 8.85 3.83 16.32
N LEU A 206 8.10 4.10 17.38
CA LEU A 206 8.59 4.79 18.56
C LEU A 206 9.09 3.81 19.61
N GLU A 207 10.21 4.09 20.25
CA GLU A 207 10.70 3.34 21.41
C GLU A 207 9.81 3.61 22.63
N ASN A 208 9.28 4.83 22.75
CA ASN A 208 8.29 5.24 23.73
C ASN A 208 7.09 5.86 23.03
N VAL A 209 5.90 5.27 23.15
CA VAL A 209 4.67 5.70 22.46
C VAL A 209 4.26 7.14 22.83
N GLU A 210 4.60 7.60 24.02
CA GLU A 210 4.30 8.94 24.54
C GLU A 210 5.33 10.00 24.09
N ASP A 211 6.47 9.58 23.50
CA ASP A 211 7.51 10.48 23.01
C ASP A 211 7.65 10.37 21.48
N GLU A 212 7.09 11.33 20.76
CA GLU A 212 7.14 11.37 19.29
C GLU A 212 8.56 11.58 18.72
N THR A 213 9.53 11.94 19.56
CA THR A 213 10.94 12.10 19.17
C THR A 213 11.73 10.80 19.26
N SER A 214 11.18 9.78 19.94
CA SER A 214 11.81 8.48 20.18
C SER A 214 11.74 7.51 18.98
N VAL A 215 11.87 8.02 17.76
CA VAL A 215 11.80 7.20 16.54
C VAL A 215 13.01 6.25 16.48
N ILE A 216 12.74 4.96 16.36
CA ILE A 216 13.74 3.96 16.03
C ILE A 216 14.03 4.07 14.53
N SER A 217 15.14 4.71 14.18
CA SER A 217 15.47 5.02 12.79
C SER A 217 15.78 3.78 11.93
N PHE A 218 16.28 2.71 12.55
CA PHE A 218 16.68 1.50 11.84
C PHE A 218 16.38 0.24 12.64
N ILE A 219 15.81 -0.77 11.97
CA ILE A 219 15.54 -2.10 12.55
C ILE A 219 16.04 -3.16 11.57
N ASN A 220 17.03 -3.95 12.00
CA ASN A 220 17.40 -5.22 11.40
C ASN A 220 16.85 -6.38 12.25
N LYS A 221 17.09 -7.62 11.82
CA LYS A 221 16.58 -8.80 12.52
C LYS A 221 17.10 -8.90 13.98
N GLU A 222 18.36 -8.56 14.21
CA GLU A 222 18.96 -8.57 15.54
C GLU A 222 18.30 -7.54 16.47
N LYS A 223 18.19 -6.29 15.99
CA LYS A 223 17.51 -5.21 16.73
C LYS A 223 16.06 -5.54 17.02
N TYR A 224 15.35 -6.16 16.05
CA TYR A 224 13.96 -6.60 16.26
C TYR A 224 13.84 -7.61 17.40
N LEU A 225 14.68 -8.66 17.40
CA LEU A 225 14.66 -9.67 18.47
C LEU A 225 14.95 -9.05 19.85
N GLN A 226 15.91 -8.11 19.92
CA GLN A 226 16.19 -7.37 21.14
C GLN A 226 14.98 -6.56 21.62
N LEU A 227 14.33 -5.78 20.71
CA LEU A 227 13.14 -4.98 21.04
C LEU A 227 11.97 -5.83 21.54
N VAL A 228 11.78 -7.02 20.97
CA VAL A 228 10.76 -8.00 21.41
C VAL A 228 11.08 -8.52 22.81
N GLN A 229 12.35 -8.92 23.06
CA GLN A 229 12.81 -9.41 24.36
C GLN A 229 12.65 -8.36 25.45
N ASP A 230 12.99 -7.11 25.14
CA ASP A 230 12.91 -5.97 26.06
C ASP A 230 11.48 -5.45 26.25
N LYS A 231 10.48 -6.02 25.55
CA LYS A 231 9.06 -5.59 25.55
C LYS A 231 8.88 -4.09 25.23
N LYS A 232 9.75 -3.53 24.38
CA LYS A 232 9.76 -2.10 24.01
C LYS A 232 8.81 -1.76 22.86
N LEU A 233 8.17 -2.74 22.23
CA LEU A 233 7.26 -2.54 21.11
C LEU A 233 5.81 -2.65 21.57
N ALA A 234 4.97 -1.72 21.14
CA ALA A 234 3.52 -1.82 21.31
C ALA A 234 2.96 -3.04 20.56
N ASN A 235 2.00 -3.75 21.14
CA ASN A 235 1.45 -4.99 20.58
C ASN A 235 0.95 -4.84 19.11
N GLY A 236 0.46 -3.68 18.71
CA GLY A 236 0.00 -3.44 17.32
C GLY A 236 1.13 -3.20 16.30
N ILE A 237 2.39 -3.05 16.75
CA ILE A 237 3.54 -2.80 15.88
C ILE A 237 4.21 -4.12 15.46
N LEU A 238 4.20 -5.13 16.33
CA LEU A 238 4.82 -6.43 16.05
C LEU A 238 4.37 -7.04 14.70
N PRO A 239 3.06 -7.17 14.41
CA PRO A 239 2.63 -7.74 13.12
C PRO A 239 3.10 -6.92 11.90
N LYS A 240 3.31 -5.61 12.07
CA LYS A 240 3.80 -4.75 10.98
C LYS A 240 5.28 -4.99 10.68
N ILE A 241 6.10 -5.20 11.71
CA ILE A 241 7.52 -5.52 11.55
C ILE A 241 7.66 -6.93 11.00
N ASP A 242 6.86 -7.89 11.46
CA ASP A 242 6.85 -9.25 10.92
C ASP A 242 6.51 -9.26 9.43
N ASN A 243 5.46 -8.57 9.02
CA ASN A 243 5.07 -8.42 7.61
C ASN A 243 6.17 -7.71 6.79
N ALA A 244 6.89 -6.74 7.39
CA ALA A 244 8.00 -6.08 6.72
C ALA A 244 9.16 -7.05 6.48
N PHE A 245 9.56 -7.85 7.46
CA PHE A 245 10.58 -8.88 7.28
C PHE A 245 10.15 -9.98 6.33
N GLU A 246 8.87 -10.37 6.34
CA GLU A 246 8.33 -11.31 5.36
C GLU A 246 8.48 -10.77 3.94
N ALA A 247 8.11 -9.51 3.69
CA ALA A 247 8.29 -8.87 2.39
C ALA A 247 9.77 -8.84 1.96
N ILE A 248 10.68 -8.50 2.88
CA ILE A 248 12.13 -8.45 2.61
C ILE A 248 12.68 -9.84 2.30
N ASN A 249 12.29 -10.87 3.07
CA ASN A 249 12.69 -12.25 2.81
C ASN A 249 12.18 -12.79 1.45
N ASN A 250 11.12 -12.18 0.93
CA ASN A 250 10.56 -12.48 -0.40
C ASN A 250 11.06 -11.53 -1.51
N GLY A 251 12.15 -10.77 -1.27
CA GLY A 251 12.88 -10.04 -2.29
C GLY A 251 12.72 -8.52 -2.28
N VAL A 252 11.85 -7.95 -1.44
CA VAL A 252 11.76 -6.50 -1.26
C VAL A 252 13.07 -6.01 -0.63
N LYS A 253 13.67 -4.97 -1.17
CA LYS A 253 14.99 -4.49 -0.72
C LYS A 253 14.95 -3.94 0.70
N GLU A 254 13.92 -3.16 0.99
CA GLU A 254 13.76 -2.49 2.27
C GLU A 254 12.30 -2.05 2.47
N VAL A 255 11.88 -1.97 3.72
CA VAL A 255 10.56 -1.45 4.09
C VAL A 255 10.75 -0.22 4.96
N LEU A 256 9.97 0.82 4.70
CA LEU A 256 9.97 2.03 5.51
C LEU A 256 8.60 2.25 6.13
N ILE A 257 8.59 2.61 7.41
CA ILE A 257 7.41 3.02 8.16
C ILE A 257 7.61 4.47 8.57
N GLY A 258 6.71 5.37 8.18
CA GLY A 258 6.88 6.79 8.50
C GLY A 258 5.64 7.64 8.31
N ASP A 259 5.77 8.92 8.64
CA ASP A 259 4.69 9.90 8.47
C ASP A 259 4.49 10.22 6.97
N ALA A 260 3.22 10.32 6.57
CA ALA A 260 2.83 10.72 5.22
C ALA A 260 3.35 12.12 4.84
N ASN A 261 3.56 13.00 5.82
CA ASN A 261 4.12 14.32 5.61
C ASN A 261 5.61 14.30 5.24
N ASP A 262 6.31 13.24 5.62
CA ASP A 262 7.75 13.10 5.42
C ASP A 262 8.08 12.25 4.17
N LEU A 263 7.11 12.01 3.29
CA LEU A 263 7.24 11.11 2.15
C LEU A 263 8.45 11.43 1.27
N LEU A 264 8.68 12.70 0.91
CA LEU A 264 9.80 13.08 0.03
C LEU A 264 11.16 12.84 0.70
N GLN A 265 11.26 12.98 2.01
CA GLN A 265 12.48 12.65 2.75
C GLN A 265 12.66 11.11 2.80
N ASN A 266 11.58 10.39 3.03
CA ASN A 266 11.58 8.95 3.20
C ASN A 266 11.81 8.12 1.91
N ILE A 267 11.77 8.73 0.74
CA ILE A 267 12.20 8.10 -0.52
C ILE A 267 13.70 8.25 -0.78
N THR A 268 14.41 9.08 -0.02
CA THR A 268 15.87 9.31 -0.16
C THR A 268 16.70 8.28 0.60
N GLY A 269 18.03 8.42 0.57
CA GLY A 269 18.94 7.64 1.42
C GLY A 269 18.94 8.08 2.90
N ASN A 270 18.50 9.32 3.17
CA ASN A 270 18.46 9.91 4.52
C ASN A 270 17.03 9.93 5.04
N THR A 271 16.50 8.76 5.38
CA THR A 271 15.14 8.62 5.88
C THR A 271 15.00 9.15 7.30
N ILE A 272 13.82 9.69 7.64
CA ILE A 272 13.47 10.14 9.00
C ILE A 272 12.45 9.23 9.68
N GLY A 273 11.86 8.29 8.93
CA GLY A 273 11.05 7.20 9.45
C GLY A 273 11.89 6.02 9.94
N THR A 274 11.23 4.92 10.25
CA THR A 274 11.86 3.65 10.59
C THR A 274 12.16 2.84 9.34
N LEU A 275 13.44 2.67 9.03
CA LEU A 275 13.90 1.81 7.94
C LEU A 275 14.10 0.38 8.46
N ILE A 276 13.46 -0.60 7.80
CA ILE A 276 13.60 -2.02 8.10
C ILE A 276 14.33 -2.69 6.95
N LYS A 277 15.37 -3.45 7.27
CA LYS A 277 16.25 -4.10 6.29
C LYS A 277 16.92 -5.32 6.93
N LEU A 278 17.39 -6.30 6.10
CA LEU A 278 18.23 -7.40 6.58
C LEU A 278 19.60 -6.91 7.04
#